data_94d28e023a836fbf9853de7f68657a8f
#
_entry.id   94d28e023a836fbf9853de7f68657a8f
#
_cell.length_a   1.000
_cell.length_b   1.000
_cell.length_c   1.000
_cell.angle_alpha   90.00
_cell.angle_beta   90.00
_cell.angle_gamma   90.00
#
_symmetry.space_group_name_H-M   'P 1'
#
loop_
_entity.id
_entity.type
_entity.pdbx_description
1 polymer ?
#
loop_
_entity_poly.entity_id
_entity_poly.type
_entity_poly.pdbx_seq_one_letter_code
_entity_poly.pdbx_strand_id
1 'polypeptide(L)'
;MIVRNKWIGAVAFMSAFFVDTVVAQVGKPFIHDPSTIVECEGKYYTFGTGGGGLISEDGWTWNSGAVRPGGGAAPDVVRIGDRYLVAYGATGGGLGGGHNGVIYTMWNKTLDPQSPDFGYSE
;
A
#
# COMPACT_ATOMS: atom_id res chain seq x y z
N MET A 1 55.61 53.51 18.90
CA MET A 1 55.38 52.39 17.98
C MET A 1 54.33 51.51 18.62
N ILE A 2 53.07 51.61 18.20
CA ILE A 2 51.87 50.89 18.78
C ILE A 2 51.55 49.74 17.87
N VAL A 3 51.75 48.52 18.36
CA VAL A 3 51.38 47.30 17.67
C VAL A 3 49.93 46.98 18.02
N ARG A 4 49.02 47.10 17.02
CA ARG A 4 47.61 46.73 17.15
C ARG A 4 47.44 45.24 16.80
N ASN A 5 47.22 44.42 17.82
CA ASN A 5 46.79 43.03 17.60
C ASN A 5 45.37 42.98 17.05
N LYS A 6 45.20 42.43 15.83
CA LYS A 6 43.91 42.11 15.24
C LYS A 6 43.55 40.69 15.67
N TRP A 7 42.55 40.57 16.52
CA TRP A 7 41.90 39.30 16.82
C TRP A 7 40.97 38.96 15.64
N ILE A 8 41.28 37.91 14.92
CA ILE A 8 40.40 37.32 13.92
C ILE A 8 39.58 36.27 14.65
N GLY A 9 38.32 36.61 14.93
CA GLY A 9 37.38 35.65 15.49
C GLY A 9 36.95 34.67 14.40
N ALA A 10 37.30 33.41 14.56
CA ALA A 10 36.78 32.33 13.73
C ALA A 10 35.35 32.01 14.18
N VAL A 11 34.37 32.32 13.33
CA VAL A 11 33.00 31.90 13.52
C VAL A 11 32.90 30.48 12.99
N ALA A 12 32.78 29.51 13.87
CA ALA A 12 32.51 28.13 13.51
C ALA A 12 30.99 27.98 13.16
N PHE A 13 30.69 27.81 11.90
CA PHE A 13 29.35 27.40 11.45
C PHE A 13 29.13 25.93 11.80
N MET A 14 28.36 25.69 12.85
CA MET A 14 27.88 24.37 13.20
C MET A 14 26.64 24.06 12.31
N SER A 15 26.86 23.37 11.21
CA SER A 15 25.76 22.83 10.39
C SER A 15 25.12 21.70 11.16
N ALA A 16 23.94 21.93 11.71
CA ALA A 16 23.10 20.88 12.27
C ALA A 16 22.54 20.05 11.10
N PHE A 17 23.07 18.85 10.91
CA PHE A 17 22.45 17.86 10.04
C PHE A 17 21.21 17.32 10.75
N PHE A 18 20.03 17.75 10.33
CA PHE A 18 18.80 17.06 10.66
C PHE A 18 18.82 15.74 9.90
N VAL A 19 19.10 14.67 10.60
CA VAL A 19 18.84 13.32 10.09
C VAL A 19 17.35 13.12 10.25
N ASP A 20 16.60 13.32 9.18
CA ASP A 20 15.21 12.84 9.12
C ASP A 20 15.27 11.32 9.28
N THR A 21 14.88 10.86 10.46
CA THR A 21 14.66 9.44 10.68
C THR A 21 13.46 9.06 9.83
N VAL A 22 13.71 8.44 8.68
CA VAL A 22 12.68 7.75 7.92
C VAL A 22 12.13 6.65 8.84
N VAL A 23 11.00 6.91 9.46
CA VAL A 23 10.30 5.90 10.25
C VAL A 23 9.76 4.89 9.26
N ALA A 24 10.43 3.75 9.16
CA ALA A 24 9.94 2.63 8.38
C ALA A 24 8.60 2.21 8.97
N GLN A 25 7.61 2.16 8.10
CA GLN A 25 6.28 1.60 8.23
C GLN A 25 5.76 1.40 9.68
N VAL A 26 4.81 2.24 10.08
CA VAL A 26 4.10 2.13 11.36
C VAL A 26 2.99 1.11 11.23
N GLY A 27 2.89 0.16 12.16
CA GLY A 27 1.87 -0.87 12.18
C GLY A 27 2.45 -2.29 12.06
N LYS A 28 1.58 -3.26 11.99
CA LYS A 28 1.91 -4.67 11.69
C LYS A 28 1.17 -5.09 10.42
N PRO A 29 1.50 -4.52 9.26
CA PRO A 29 0.86 -4.91 8.03
C PRO A 29 1.34 -6.33 7.69
N PHE A 30 0.52 -7.31 7.95
CA PHE A 30 0.74 -8.67 7.48
C PHE A 30 -0.14 -8.90 6.25
N ILE A 31 0.50 -9.10 5.11
CA ILE A 31 -0.16 -9.41 3.86
C ILE A 31 0.72 -10.37 3.06
N HIS A 32 0.13 -11.35 2.42
CA HIS A 32 0.80 -12.32 1.56
C HIS A 32 0.39 -12.08 0.11
N ASP A 33 1.35 -12.04 -0.81
CA ASP A 33 1.16 -11.73 -2.23
C ASP A 33 0.27 -10.49 -2.43
N PRO A 34 0.73 -9.30 -2.02
CA PRO A 34 -0.08 -8.09 -2.14
C PRO A 34 -0.34 -7.73 -3.60
N SER A 35 -1.55 -7.30 -3.89
CA SER A 35 -1.92 -6.70 -5.17
C SER A 35 -1.20 -5.37 -5.41
N THR A 36 -1.33 -4.83 -6.60
CA THR A 36 -1.11 -3.41 -6.87
C THR A 36 -1.85 -2.55 -5.84
N ILE A 37 -1.24 -1.45 -5.42
CA ILE A 37 -1.89 -0.46 -4.56
C ILE A 37 -2.70 0.48 -5.44
N VAL A 38 -3.99 0.64 -5.10
CA VAL A 38 -4.88 1.57 -5.79
C VAL A 38 -5.45 2.61 -4.83
N GLU A 39 -5.67 3.80 -5.33
CA GLU A 39 -6.37 4.86 -4.60
C GLU A 39 -7.87 4.76 -4.87
N CYS A 40 -8.67 4.90 -3.82
CA CYS A 40 -10.11 4.99 -3.86
C CYS A 40 -10.61 5.96 -2.78
N GLU A 41 -11.27 7.03 -3.19
CA GLU A 41 -11.89 8.01 -2.29
C GLU A 41 -10.92 8.59 -1.24
N GLY A 42 -9.67 8.88 -1.66
CA GLY A 42 -8.62 9.45 -0.82
C GLY A 42 -7.92 8.47 0.12
N LYS A 43 -8.20 7.18 0.00
CA LYS A 43 -7.54 6.09 0.72
C LYS A 43 -6.84 5.14 -0.25
N TYR A 44 -5.89 4.41 0.24
CA TYR A 44 -5.13 3.41 -0.52
C TYR A 44 -5.52 2.00 -0.08
N TYR A 45 -5.65 1.10 -1.06
CA TYR A 45 -6.08 -0.28 -0.85
C TYR A 45 -5.10 -1.24 -1.50
N THR A 46 -4.84 -2.37 -0.85
CA THR A 46 -4.15 -3.53 -1.42
C THR A 46 -4.78 -4.80 -0.88
N PHE A 47 -4.90 -5.81 -1.73
CA PHE A 47 -5.50 -7.10 -1.39
C PHE A 47 -4.46 -8.20 -1.34
N GLY A 48 -4.67 -9.21 -0.51
CA GLY A 48 -3.76 -10.32 -0.33
C GLY A 48 -4.36 -11.69 -0.68
N THR A 49 -3.49 -12.66 -0.81
CA THR A 49 -3.85 -14.08 -0.89
C THR A 49 -4.68 -14.49 0.32
N GLY A 50 -5.71 -15.30 0.10
CA GLY A 50 -6.63 -15.75 1.14
C GLY A 50 -7.85 -14.85 1.38
N GLY A 51 -7.93 -13.72 0.70
CA GLY A 51 -9.00 -12.73 0.85
C GLY A 51 -8.63 -11.59 1.81
N GLY A 52 -9.40 -10.52 1.78
CA GLY A 52 -9.12 -9.31 2.57
C GLY A 52 -7.92 -8.51 2.05
N GLY A 53 -7.44 -7.61 2.88
CA GLY A 53 -6.31 -6.74 2.55
C GLY A 53 -6.11 -5.62 3.54
N LEU A 54 -5.35 -4.61 3.13
CA LEU A 54 -4.97 -3.48 3.93
C LEU A 54 -5.52 -2.17 3.35
N ILE A 55 -5.78 -1.23 4.24
CA ILE A 55 -6.19 0.15 3.95
C ILE A 55 -5.17 1.10 4.55
N SER A 56 -4.86 2.16 3.83
CA SER A 56 -4.04 3.26 4.31
C SER A 56 -4.66 4.61 3.95
N GLU A 57 -4.61 5.58 4.85
CA GLU A 57 -5.04 6.96 4.60
C GLU A 57 -3.89 7.86 4.12
N ASP A 58 -2.65 7.47 4.36
CA ASP A 58 -1.44 8.28 4.11
C ASP A 58 -0.42 7.60 3.18
N GLY A 59 -0.64 6.34 2.82
CA GLY A 59 0.29 5.51 2.06
C GLY A 59 1.43 4.90 2.88
N TRP A 60 1.57 5.28 4.16
CA TRP A 60 2.59 4.78 5.08
C TRP A 60 2.05 3.85 6.15
N THR A 61 0.95 4.24 6.77
CA THR A 61 0.32 3.51 7.87
C THR A 61 -0.73 2.58 7.30
N TRP A 62 -0.52 1.29 7.42
CA TRP A 62 -1.40 0.27 6.87
C TRP A 62 -2.12 -0.52 7.96
N ASN A 63 -3.43 -0.64 7.83
CA ASN A 63 -4.29 -1.38 8.74
C ASN A 63 -5.11 -2.42 7.98
N SER A 64 -5.43 -3.52 8.64
CA SER A 64 -6.39 -4.48 8.10
C SER A 64 -7.75 -3.84 7.92
N GLY A 65 -8.52 -4.29 6.93
CA GLY A 65 -9.88 -3.78 6.73
C GLY A 65 -10.34 -3.75 5.28
N ALA A 66 -9.44 -3.84 4.31
CA ALA A 66 -9.87 -4.02 2.93
C ALA A 66 -10.59 -5.36 2.78
N VAL A 67 -11.73 -5.34 2.10
CA VAL A 67 -12.61 -6.51 1.94
C VAL A 67 -12.59 -6.96 0.50
N ARG A 68 -12.22 -8.22 0.30
CA ARG A 68 -12.38 -8.96 -0.95
C ARG A 68 -13.03 -10.29 -0.62
N PRO A 69 -14.21 -10.59 -1.14
CA PRO A 69 -14.85 -11.89 -0.94
C PRO A 69 -14.08 -13.01 -1.63
N GLY A 70 -14.33 -14.24 -1.20
CA GLY A 70 -13.66 -15.42 -1.71
C GLY A 70 -12.22 -15.55 -1.19
N GLY A 71 -11.68 -16.72 -1.31
CA GLY A 71 -10.28 -17.02 -1.04
C GLY A 71 -9.41 -16.80 -2.27
N GLY A 72 -8.52 -17.73 -2.53
CA GLY A 72 -7.66 -17.73 -3.71
C GLY A 72 -6.36 -16.96 -3.51
N ALA A 73 -5.55 -16.92 -4.55
CA ALA A 73 -4.17 -16.50 -4.50
C ALA A 73 -3.86 -15.36 -5.47
N ALA A 74 -2.82 -14.63 -5.13
CA ALA A 74 -2.21 -13.61 -5.96
C ALA A 74 -3.25 -12.66 -6.60
N PRO A 75 -4.01 -11.92 -5.78
CA PRO A 75 -4.99 -10.97 -6.32
C PRO A 75 -4.27 -9.80 -6.99
N ASP A 76 -4.95 -9.21 -7.94
CA ASP A 76 -4.58 -7.89 -8.45
C ASP A 76 -5.82 -7.02 -8.58
N VAL A 77 -5.63 -5.70 -8.55
CA VAL A 77 -6.70 -4.73 -8.63
C VAL A 77 -6.31 -3.58 -9.56
N VAL A 78 -7.24 -3.16 -10.39
CA VAL A 78 -7.05 -2.03 -11.30
C VAL A 78 -8.31 -1.20 -11.40
N ARG A 79 -8.16 0.11 -11.48
CA ARG A 79 -9.28 1.00 -11.79
C ARG A 79 -9.52 1.05 -13.28
N ILE A 80 -10.76 0.79 -13.70
CA ILE A 80 -11.20 0.89 -15.09
C ILE A 80 -12.43 1.80 -15.15
N GLY A 81 -12.24 3.01 -15.66
CA GLY A 81 -13.29 4.03 -15.68
C GLY A 81 -13.73 4.42 -14.27
N ASP A 82 -14.98 4.16 -13.96
CA ASP A 82 -15.64 4.47 -12.68
C ASP A 82 -15.67 3.30 -11.69
N ARG A 83 -15.01 2.19 -12.01
CA ARG A 83 -15.04 0.95 -11.23
C ARG A 83 -13.66 0.35 -11.04
N TYR A 84 -13.60 -0.58 -10.11
CA TYR A 84 -12.43 -1.39 -9.82
C TYR A 84 -12.66 -2.83 -10.24
N LEU A 85 -11.75 -3.37 -11.05
CA LEU A 85 -11.68 -4.78 -11.37
C LEU A 85 -10.68 -5.44 -10.42
N VAL A 86 -11.11 -6.49 -9.74
CA VAL A 86 -10.24 -7.36 -8.95
C VAL A 86 -10.19 -8.73 -9.60
N ALA A 87 -8.99 -9.25 -9.83
CA ALA A 87 -8.74 -10.58 -10.36
C ALA A 87 -7.94 -11.40 -9.35
N TYR A 88 -8.16 -12.71 -9.29
CA TYR A 88 -7.40 -13.62 -8.43
C TYR A 88 -7.45 -15.07 -8.92
N GLY A 89 -6.43 -15.85 -8.58
CA GLY A 89 -6.39 -17.29 -8.83
C GLY A 89 -7.29 -18.03 -7.85
N ALA A 90 -8.30 -18.72 -8.33
CA ALA A 90 -9.31 -19.36 -7.48
C ALA A 90 -9.03 -20.82 -7.18
N THR A 91 -8.53 -21.57 -8.13
CA THR A 91 -8.27 -23.01 -8.01
C THR A 91 -7.04 -23.43 -8.81
N GLY A 92 -6.45 -24.53 -8.42
CA GLY A 92 -5.39 -25.22 -9.16
C GLY A 92 -4.00 -24.63 -8.93
N GLY A 93 -3.02 -25.36 -9.39
CA GLY A 93 -1.70 -24.87 -9.59
C GLY A 93 -0.76 -25.05 -8.43
N GLY A 94 -0.55 -24.42 -7.51
CA GLY A 94 0.63 -24.47 -6.63
C GLY A 94 1.96 -24.47 -7.44
N LEU A 95 3.07 -24.46 -6.76
CA LEU A 95 4.42 -24.39 -7.37
C LEU A 95 4.79 -25.59 -8.26
N GLY A 96 4.04 -26.67 -8.22
CA GLY A 96 4.19 -27.83 -9.12
C GLY A 96 3.35 -27.79 -10.37
N GLY A 97 2.61 -26.79 -10.50
CA GLY A 97 1.89 -26.18 -11.55
C GLY A 97 1.07 -27.02 -12.46
N GLY A 98 0.12 -27.25 -12.61
CA GLY A 98 -0.72 -27.54 -13.77
C GLY A 98 -1.32 -26.24 -14.32
N HIS A 99 -1.67 -26.24 -15.55
CA HIS A 99 -2.42 -25.16 -16.20
C HIS A 99 -3.94 -25.24 -15.91
N ASN A 100 -4.33 -25.86 -14.80
CA ASN A 100 -5.72 -26.10 -14.41
C ASN A 100 -6.28 -25.00 -13.49
N GLY A 101 -5.55 -23.92 -13.32
CA GLY A 101 -6.00 -22.77 -12.54
C GLY A 101 -7.11 -22.00 -13.25
N VAL A 102 -8.01 -21.45 -12.45
CA VAL A 102 -9.08 -20.57 -12.90
C VAL A 102 -8.83 -19.18 -12.33
N ILE A 103 -8.95 -18.16 -13.15
CA ILE A 103 -8.92 -16.77 -12.70
C ILE A 103 -10.38 -16.31 -12.57
N TYR A 104 -10.70 -15.83 -11.37
CA TYR A 104 -11.96 -15.13 -11.14
C TYR A 104 -11.75 -13.64 -11.21
N THR A 105 -12.76 -12.94 -11.64
CA THR A 105 -12.83 -11.48 -11.67
C THR A 105 -14.10 -10.99 -11.00
N MET A 106 -13.99 -9.86 -10.35
CA MET A 106 -15.15 -9.21 -9.74
C MET A 106 -15.01 -7.69 -9.86
N TRP A 107 -16.13 -7.00 -9.86
CA TRP A 107 -16.21 -5.55 -9.98
C TRP A 107 -16.76 -4.93 -8.72
N ASN A 108 -16.27 -3.74 -8.38
CA ASN A 108 -16.85 -2.89 -7.35
C ASN A 108 -16.78 -1.43 -7.77
N LYS A 109 -17.76 -0.63 -7.40
CA LYS A 109 -17.74 0.83 -7.64
C LYS A 109 -16.80 1.55 -6.68
N THR A 110 -16.65 1.04 -5.47
CA THR A 110 -15.78 1.58 -4.43
C THR A 110 -15.06 0.44 -3.72
N LEU A 111 -13.91 0.74 -3.13
CA LEU A 111 -13.18 -0.21 -2.29
C LEU A 111 -13.37 0.08 -0.80
N ASP A 112 -14.09 1.15 -0.43
CA ASP A 112 -14.42 1.47 0.95
C ASP A 112 -15.57 0.59 1.45
N PRO A 113 -15.30 -0.36 2.38
CA PRO A 113 -16.36 -1.22 2.92
C PRO A 113 -17.40 -0.49 3.76
N GLN A 114 -17.19 0.78 4.09
CA GLN A 114 -18.16 1.62 4.78
C GLN A 114 -19.08 2.40 3.82
N SER A 115 -18.76 2.40 2.53
CA SER A 115 -19.56 3.08 1.53
C SER A 115 -20.89 2.34 1.27
N PRO A 116 -22.02 3.05 1.10
CA PRO A 116 -23.29 2.42 0.72
C PRO A 116 -23.23 1.80 -0.68
N ASP A 117 -22.30 2.21 -1.53
CA ASP A 117 -22.09 1.68 -2.87
C ASP A 117 -21.15 0.46 -2.90
N PHE A 118 -20.67 0.02 -1.73
CA PHE A 118 -19.79 -1.13 -1.63
C PHE A 118 -20.54 -2.43 -1.91
N GLY A 119 -20.08 -3.16 -2.92
CA GLY A 119 -20.61 -4.48 -3.25
C GLY A 119 -19.97 -5.03 -4.51
N TYR A 120 -19.42 -6.23 -4.39
CA TYR A 120 -18.82 -6.91 -5.53
C TYR A 120 -19.89 -7.58 -6.40
N SER A 121 -19.70 -7.48 -7.72
CA SER A 121 -20.44 -8.21 -8.74
C SER A 121 -19.49 -8.99 -9.63
N GLU A 122 -19.87 -10.16 -10.06
CA GLU A 122 -19.15 -10.99 -11.03
C GLU A 122 -19.31 -10.44 -12.46
#